data_487308344683c3c45bb22d913fd3a6aa
#
_entry.id   487308344683c3c45bb22d913fd3a6aa
#
_cell.length_a   1.000
_cell.length_b   1.000
_cell.length_c   1.000
_cell.angle_alpha   90.00
_cell.angle_beta   90.00
_cell.angle_gamma   90.00
#
_symmetry.space_group_name_H-M   'P 1'
#
loop_
_entity.id
_entity.type
_entity.pdbx_description
1 polymer ?
#
loop_
_entity_poly.entity_id
_entity_poly.type
_entity_poly.pdbx_seq_one_letter_code
_entity_poly.pdbx_strand_id
1 'polypeptide(L)'
;MKFFLDSAKIHEIREAYDTFGIDGVTTNPNHIMNSGKPFFTVIGELAEFVKEKDILGWEKFPISVEINPHLDNADEMVEMGAKIAAMCPNFVIKIPCTEAGIAAARRLEQQGVRTNLTLVFSGSQALIAAKNHSLFVSPFLGWKENSGEDPKQYIADIVTMYKNFGFYGKTEIICAAVRTGKQFVDCAVAGADIVTAGLQVFKDSFYHPFTDYGLAKFQAAWDKTITE
;
A
#
# COMPACT_ATOMS: atom_id res chain seq x y z
N MET A 1 -5.59 8.35 -7.95
CA MET A 1 -5.18 7.11 -7.25
C MET A 1 -3.71 7.19 -6.94
N LYS A 2 -3.30 6.92 -5.72
CA LYS A 2 -1.90 6.86 -5.30
C LYS A 2 -1.30 5.49 -5.60
N PHE A 3 0.02 5.44 -5.79
CA PHE A 3 0.78 4.21 -6.00
C PHE A 3 1.70 3.93 -4.82
N PHE A 4 1.54 2.78 -4.19
CA PHE A 4 2.45 2.33 -3.13
C PHE A 4 3.25 1.12 -3.61
N LEU A 5 4.51 1.05 -3.19
CA LEU A 5 5.32 -0.14 -3.41
C LEU A 5 5.11 -1.15 -2.27
N ASP A 6 4.82 -2.40 -2.61
CA ASP A 6 4.73 -3.50 -1.65
C ASP A 6 6.09 -4.20 -1.55
N SER A 7 6.97 -3.67 -0.71
CA SER A 7 8.34 -4.17 -0.51
C SER A 7 8.94 -3.66 0.79
N ALA A 8 9.91 -4.42 1.35
CA ALA A 8 10.76 -4.01 2.46
C ALA A 8 12.24 -3.87 2.08
N LYS A 9 12.56 -3.96 0.78
CA LYS A 9 13.93 -3.83 0.28
C LYS A 9 14.21 -2.39 -0.13
N ILE A 10 15.13 -1.76 0.58
CA ILE A 10 15.43 -0.34 0.37
C ILE A 10 15.83 0.02 -1.06
N HIS A 11 16.55 -0.87 -1.78
CA HIS A 11 16.93 -0.61 -3.16
C HIS A 11 15.73 -0.61 -4.12
N GLU A 12 14.73 -1.51 -3.90
CA GLU A 12 13.49 -1.53 -4.68
C GLU A 12 12.66 -0.25 -4.43
N ILE A 13 12.64 0.22 -3.17
CA ILE A 13 11.93 1.44 -2.78
C ILE A 13 12.56 2.68 -3.43
N ARG A 14 13.90 2.78 -3.43
CA ARG A 14 14.63 3.86 -4.11
C ARG A 14 14.35 3.86 -5.61
N GLU A 15 14.46 2.70 -6.26
CA GLU A 15 14.17 2.55 -7.68
C GLU A 15 12.73 2.96 -8.01
N ALA A 16 11.75 2.48 -7.23
CA ALA A 16 10.35 2.81 -7.45
C ALA A 16 10.05 4.30 -7.19
N TYR A 17 10.66 4.89 -6.18
CA TYR A 17 10.51 6.31 -5.88
C TYR A 17 11.06 7.19 -7.01
N ASP A 18 12.29 6.91 -7.45
CA ASP A 18 12.96 7.74 -8.46
C ASP A 18 12.41 7.50 -9.89
N THR A 19 11.88 6.29 -10.18
CA THR A 19 11.42 5.93 -11.55
C THR A 19 9.92 6.12 -11.72
N PHE A 20 9.11 5.67 -10.76
CA PHE A 20 7.65 5.61 -10.90
C PHE A 20 6.91 6.68 -10.08
N GLY A 21 7.62 7.42 -9.21
CA GLY A 21 7.01 8.44 -8.38
C GLY A 21 5.97 7.86 -7.41
N ILE A 22 6.34 6.79 -6.69
CA ILE A 22 5.44 6.19 -5.71
C ILE A 22 5.12 7.16 -4.57
N ASP A 23 3.91 7.04 -4.02
CA ASP A 23 3.39 7.91 -2.97
C ASP A 23 3.54 7.33 -1.55
N GLY A 24 4.02 6.10 -1.43
CA GLY A 24 4.18 5.42 -0.15
C GLY A 24 4.64 3.97 -0.30
N VAL A 25 4.71 3.27 0.82
CA VAL A 25 5.18 1.88 0.90
C VAL A 25 4.27 1.06 1.81
N THR A 26 4.02 -0.19 1.42
CA THR A 26 3.47 -1.20 2.32
C THR A 26 4.51 -2.28 2.59
N THR A 27 4.63 -2.68 3.84
CA THR A 27 5.43 -3.84 4.24
C THR A 27 4.53 -4.91 4.85
N ASN A 28 5.07 -6.10 5.02
CA ASN A 28 4.46 -7.20 5.75
C ASN A 28 5.55 -8.19 6.18
N PRO A 29 5.25 -9.18 7.03
CA PRO A 29 6.25 -10.15 7.50
C PRO A 29 7.00 -10.89 6.38
N ASN A 30 6.34 -11.21 5.25
CA ASN A 30 7.01 -11.86 4.12
C ASN A 30 8.03 -10.94 3.45
N HIS A 31 7.72 -9.65 3.29
CA HIS A 31 8.67 -8.69 2.73
C HIS A 31 9.86 -8.46 3.66
N ILE A 32 9.63 -8.39 4.96
CA ILE A 32 10.71 -8.31 5.96
C ILE A 32 11.62 -9.55 5.87
N MET A 33 11.04 -10.75 5.89
CA MET A 33 11.79 -12.00 5.74
C MET A 33 12.61 -12.02 4.44
N ASN A 34 12.00 -11.63 3.31
CA ASN A 34 12.64 -11.60 2.00
C ASN A 34 13.73 -10.53 1.85
N SER A 35 13.80 -9.57 2.76
CA SER A 35 14.90 -8.60 2.83
C SER A 35 16.19 -9.22 3.36
N GLY A 36 16.09 -10.36 4.06
CA GLY A 36 17.24 -11.04 4.69
C GLY A 36 17.80 -10.32 5.92
N LYS A 37 17.11 -9.30 6.45
CA LYS A 37 17.54 -8.47 7.56
C LYS A 37 16.56 -8.55 8.74
N PRO A 38 17.05 -8.26 10.00
CA PRO A 38 16.17 -8.15 11.16
C PRO A 38 15.12 -7.04 11.00
N PHE A 39 13.93 -7.24 11.57
CA PHE A 39 12.79 -6.32 11.49
C PHE A 39 13.16 -4.86 11.79
N PHE A 40 13.77 -4.59 12.96
CA PHE A 40 14.11 -3.23 13.37
C PHE A 40 15.22 -2.60 12.51
N THR A 41 16.09 -3.40 11.90
CA THR A 41 17.07 -2.91 10.92
C THR A 41 16.35 -2.41 9.66
N VAL A 42 15.40 -3.18 9.14
CA VAL A 42 14.65 -2.81 7.94
C VAL A 42 13.87 -1.53 8.16
N ILE A 43 13.08 -1.43 9.23
CA ILE A 43 12.29 -0.22 9.47
C ILE A 43 13.16 0.99 9.80
N GLY A 44 14.34 0.79 10.38
CA GLY A 44 15.34 1.84 10.54
C GLY A 44 15.86 2.37 9.20
N GLU A 45 16.14 1.49 8.22
CA GLU A 45 16.52 1.89 6.86
C GLU A 45 15.39 2.68 6.14
N LEU A 46 14.13 2.33 6.38
CA LEU A 46 12.98 3.06 5.85
C LEU A 46 12.86 4.46 6.48
N ALA A 47 13.10 4.57 7.78
CA ALA A 47 13.12 5.86 8.47
C ALA A 47 14.24 6.79 7.96
N GLU A 48 15.44 6.25 7.71
CA GLU A 48 16.55 7.02 7.12
C GLU A 48 16.25 7.44 5.68
N PHE A 49 15.62 6.57 4.88
CA PHE A 49 15.22 6.90 3.51
C PHE A 49 14.30 8.13 3.43
N VAL A 50 13.25 8.20 4.25
CA VAL A 50 12.32 9.34 4.22
C VAL A 50 12.95 10.63 4.73
N LYS A 51 13.90 10.52 5.63
CA LYS A 51 14.69 11.64 6.12
C LYS A 51 15.66 12.16 5.06
N GLU A 52 16.36 11.26 4.36
CA GLU A 52 17.26 11.58 3.25
C GLU A 52 16.53 12.29 2.11
N LYS A 53 15.31 11.82 1.77
CA LYS A 53 14.50 12.42 0.69
C LYS A 53 13.71 13.67 1.11
N ASP A 54 13.78 14.10 2.38
CA ASP A 54 13.02 15.23 2.95
C ASP A 54 11.49 15.10 2.80
N ILE A 55 11.00 13.88 3.01
CA ILE A 55 9.57 13.54 2.91
C ILE A 55 8.99 13.05 4.24
N LEU A 56 9.43 13.65 5.35
CA LEU A 56 8.94 13.29 6.69
C LEU A 56 7.45 13.60 6.86
N GLY A 57 6.76 12.68 7.52
CA GLY A 57 5.32 12.73 7.81
C GLY A 57 4.51 11.77 6.94
N TRP A 58 3.58 11.06 7.58
CA TRP A 58 2.71 10.11 6.89
C TRP A 58 1.80 10.79 5.85
N GLU A 59 1.53 12.07 5.99
CA GLU A 59 0.77 12.86 5.02
C GLU A 59 1.51 13.02 3.68
N LYS A 60 2.85 13.00 3.71
CA LYS A 60 3.69 13.13 2.51
C LYS A 60 4.03 11.79 1.90
N PHE A 61 4.46 10.83 2.74
CA PHE A 61 4.90 9.51 2.29
C PHE A 61 4.66 8.45 3.37
N PRO A 62 3.45 7.90 3.49
CA PRO A 62 3.12 6.89 4.47
C PRO A 62 3.85 5.57 4.21
N ILE A 63 4.31 4.95 5.28
CA ILE A 63 4.92 3.62 5.26
C ILE A 63 4.13 2.72 6.21
N SER A 64 3.39 1.75 5.66
CA SER A 64 2.67 0.77 6.47
C SER A 64 3.63 -0.29 7.01
N VAL A 65 3.82 -0.31 8.34
CA VAL A 65 4.67 -1.27 9.05
C VAL A 65 3.79 -2.22 9.85
N GLU A 66 3.83 -3.50 9.51
CA GLU A 66 2.99 -4.52 10.15
C GLU A 66 3.61 -5.01 11.46
N ILE A 67 2.77 -5.06 12.53
CA ILE A 67 3.16 -5.59 13.83
C ILE A 67 3.41 -7.10 13.77
N ASN A 68 3.97 -7.66 14.85
CA ASN A 68 4.15 -9.12 14.98
C ASN A 68 2.78 -9.85 14.87
N PRO A 69 2.59 -10.74 13.88
CA PRO A 69 1.30 -11.41 13.67
C PRO A 69 0.97 -12.49 14.72
N HIS A 70 1.91 -12.81 15.62
CA HIS A 70 1.65 -13.71 16.77
C HIS A 70 0.93 -13.02 17.94
N LEU A 71 0.84 -11.69 17.92
CA LEU A 71 0.07 -10.97 18.94
C LEU A 71 -1.42 -11.25 18.75
N ASP A 72 -2.09 -11.65 19.79
CA ASP A 72 -3.51 -12.03 19.78
C ASP A 72 -4.40 -11.20 20.71
N ASN A 73 -3.79 -10.26 21.48
CA ASN A 73 -4.52 -9.34 22.35
C ASN A 73 -4.24 -7.87 22.01
N ALA A 74 -5.22 -7.02 22.28
CA ALA A 74 -5.17 -5.61 21.91
C ALA A 74 -4.10 -4.80 22.68
N ASP A 75 -3.78 -5.16 23.92
CA ASP A 75 -2.83 -4.41 24.75
C ASP A 75 -1.41 -4.54 24.18
N GLU A 76 -0.96 -5.75 23.85
CA GLU A 76 0.34 -6.01 23.25
C GLU A 76 0.45 -5.40 21.84
N MET A 77 -0.65 -5.46 21.05
CA MET A 77 -0.69 -4.83 19.73
C MET A 77 -0.53 -3.31 19.82
N VAL A 78 -1.17 -2.67 20.81
CA VAL A 78 -1.05 -1.22 21.07
C VAL A 78 0.37 -0.88 21.50
N GLU A 79 0.94 -1.64 22.43
CA GLU A 79 2.32 -1.40 22.92
C GLU A 79 3.32 -1.48 21.77
N MET A 80 3.28 -2.56 20.97
CA MET A 80 4.17 -2.71 19.82
C MET A 80 3.94 -1.63 18.77
N GLY A 81 2.67 -1.32 18.46
CA GLY A 81 2.32 -0.29 17.48
C GLY A 81 2.82 1.09 17.88
N ALA A 82 2.63 1.49 19.14
CA ALA A 82 3.14 2.76 19.66
C ALA A 82 4.68 2.84 19.61
N LYS A 83 5.36 1.74 19.95
CA LYS A 83 6.83 1.64 19.87
C LYS A 83 7.34 1.83 18.42
N ILE A 84 6.68 1.20 17.44
CA ILE A 84 7.04 1.36 16.02
C ILE A 84 6.75 2.79 15.56
N ALA A 85 5.59 3.34 15.86
CA ALA A 85 5.20 4.68 15.45
C ALA A 85 6.15 5.77 15.98
N ALA A 86 6.70 5.59 17.19
CA ALA A 86 7.66 6.51 17.79
C ALA A 86 9.02 6.56 17.04
N MET A 87 9.32 5.60 16.17
CA MET A 87 10.58 5.56 15.42
C MET A 87 10.60 6.51 14.22
N CYS A 88 9.44 6.76 13.59
CA CYS A 88 9.38 7.60 12.40
C CYS A 88 7.95 8.15 12.19
N PRO A 89 7.78 9.46 11.91
CA PRO A 89 6.46 10.06 11.69
C PRO A 89 5.76 9.60 10.40
N ASN A 90 6.46 8.87 9.53
CA ASN A 90 5.91 8.27 8.33
C ASN A 90 5.23 6.92 8.58
N PHE A 91 5.45 6.31 9.77
CA PHE A 91 4.95 4.97 10.02
C PHE A 91 3.46 4.97 10.33
N VAL A 92 2.73 4.20 9.54
CA VAL A 92 1.34 3.83 9.73
C VAL A 92 1.31 2.38 10.20
N ILE A 93 0.72 2.14 11.36
CA ILE A 93 0.79 0.82 12.00
C ILE A 93 -0.19 -0.13 11.33
N LYS A 94 0.36 -1.16 10.67
CA LYS A 94 -0.44 -2.16 9.96
C LYS A 94 -0.78 -3.31 10.91
N ILE A 95 -2.08 -3.63 10.99
CA ILE A 95 -2.65 -4.54 11.99
C ILE A 95 -3.63 -5.49 11.30
N PRO A 96 -3.58 -6.81 11.56
CA PRO A 96 -4.57 -7.76 11.03
C PRO A 96 -6.00 -7.43 11.47
N CYS A 97 -6.96 -7.56 10.57
CA CYS A 97 -8.38 -7.26 10.81
C CYS A 97 -9.07 -8.39 11.61
N THR A 98 -8.65 -8.54 12.87
CA THR A 98 -9.24 -9.41 13.90
C THR A 98 -9.98 -8.56 14.93
N GLU A 99 -10.75 -9.18 15.84
CA GLU A 99 -11.42 -8.45 16.94
C GLU A 99 -10.39 -7.68 17.80
N ALA A 100 -9.29 -8.34 18.19
CA ALA A 100 -8.20 -7.71 18.94
C ALA A 100 -7.52 -6.60 18.11
N GLY A 101 -7.28 -6.85 16.80
CA GLY A 101 -6.67 -5.88 15.90
C GLY A 101 -7.52 -4.62 15.70
N ILE A 102 -8.85 -4.76 15.59
CA ILE A 102 -9.77 -3.62 15.50
C ILE A 102 -9.77 -2.82 16.80
N ALA A 103 -9.79 -3.49 17.95
CA ALA A 103 -9.72 -2.82 19.27
C ALA A 103 -8.38 -2.07 19.44
N ALA A 104 -7.26 -2.68 19.03
CA ALA A 104 -5.94 -2.06 19.05
C ALA A 104 -5.87 -0.85 18.11
N ALA A 105 -6.32 -0.98 16.87
CA ALA A 105 -6.32 0.10 15.90
C ALA A 105 -7.11 1.32 16.40
N ARG A 106 -8.31 1.10 16.94
CA ARG A 106 -9.11 2.18 17.54
C ARG A 106 -8.38 2.92 18.65
N ARG A 107 -7.69 2.21 19.53
CA ARG A 107 -6.94 2.80 20.65
C ARG A 107 -5.73 3.58 20.17
N LEU A 108 -5.01 3.08 19.17
CA LEU A 108 -3.88 3.77 18.53
C LEU A 108 -4.33 5.07 17.84
N GLU A 109 -5.44 5.03 17.07
CA GLU A 109 -6.01 6.23 16.43
C GLU A 109 -6.42 7.28 17.47
N GLN A 110 -6.98 6.89 18.62
CA GLN A 110 -7.28 7.79 19.73
C GLN A 110 -6.03 8.43 20.36
N GLN A 111 -4.88 7.79 20.21
CA GLN A 111 -3.57 8.30 20.67
C GLN A 111 -2.85 9.12 19.58
N GLY A 112 -3.47 9.31 18.41
CA GLY A 112 -2.88 10.00 17.27
C GLY A 112 -1.94 9.13 16.43
N VAL A 113 -1.84 7.84 16.69
CA VAL A 113 -1.07 6.88 15.91
C VAL A 113 -1.94 6.34 14.77
N ARG A 114 -1.54 6.59 13.53
CA ARG A 114 -2.30 6.19 12.34
C ARG A 114 -2.19 4.69 12.08
N THR A 115 -3.27 4.10 11.59
CA THR A 115 -3.38 2.65 11.41
C THR A 115 -3.80 2.24 9.99
N ASN A 116 -3.42 1.02 9.60
CA ASN A 116 -3.81 0.32 8.39
C ASN A 116 -4.35 -1.06 8.76
N LEU A 117 -5.67 -1.27 8.71
CA LEU A 117 -6.24 -2.59 8.94
C LEU A 117 -6.07 -3.47 7.69
N THR A 118 -5.30 -4.56 7.84
CA THR A 118 -4.92 -5.48 6.75
C THR A 118 -5.60 -6.84 6.86
N LEU A 119 -5.40 -7.71 5.88
CA LEU A 119 -6.07 -9.00 5.76
C LEU A 119 -7.60 -8.84 5.76
N VAL A 120 -8.06 -7.86 4.99
CA VAL A 120 -9.48 -7.59 4.80
C VAL A 120 -9.98 -8.36 3.58
N PHE A 121 -10.99 -9.20 3.79
CA PHE A 121 -11.57 -10.10 2.80
C PHE A 121 -13.08 -9.97 2.64
N SER A 122 -13.71 -9.05 3.40
CA SER A 122 -15.15 -8.79 3.29
C SER A 122 -15.49 -7.31 3.43
N GLY A 123 -16.62 -6.92 2.85
CA GLY A 123 -17.14 -5.56 2.99
C GLY A 123 -17.46 -5.20 4.45
N SER A 124 -17.91 -6.16 5.26
CA SER A 124 -18.15 -5.94 6.70
C SER A 124 -16.88 -5.62 7.48
N GLN A 125 -15.77 -6.31 7.19
CA GLN A 125 -14.47 -5.96 7.77
C GLN A 125 -14.04 -4.54 7.38
N ALA A 126 -14.18 -4.17 6.09
CA ALA A 126 -13.86 -2.84 5.62
C ALA A 126 -14.71 -1.74 6.29
N LEU A 127 -16.02 -1.96 6.47
CA LEU A 127 -16.90 -1.02 7.18
C LEU A 127 -16.50 -0.84 8.64
N ILE A 128 -16.14 -1.92 9.33
CA ILE A 128 -15.70 -1.86 10.73
C ILE A 128 -14.37 -1.10 10.83
N ALA A 129 -13.45 -1.29 9.89
CA ALA A 129 -12.20 -0.54 9.81
C ALA A 129 -12.45 0.97 9.72
N ALA A 130 -13.29 1.40 8.79
CA ALA A 130 -13.65 2.80 8.61
C ALA A 130 -14.39 3.38 9.82
N LYS A 131 -15.30 2.60 10.43
CA LYS A 131 -16.01 3.02 11.64
C LYS A 131 -15.09 3.27 12.84
N ASN A 132 -13.93 2.61 12.87
CA ASN A 132 -12.91 2.79 13.91
C ASN A 132 -11.82 3.81 13.53
N HIS A 133 -12.03 4.59 12.46
CA HIS A 133 -11.21 5.72 12.03
C HIS A 133 -9.79 5.34 11.57
N SER A 134 -9.55 4.07 11.21
CA SER A 134 -8.27 3.70 10.60
C SER A 134 -7.99 4.56 9.38
N LEU A 135 -6.76 5.03 9.24
CA LEU A 135 -6.34 5.83 8.08
C LEU A 135 -6.48 5.02 6.80
N PHE A 136 -6.04 3.77 6.84
CA PHE A 136 -6.09 2.86 5.71
C PHE A 136 -6.83 1.56 6.03
N VAL A 137 -7.40 0.99 4.99
CA VAL A 137 -7.89 -0.39 4.95
C VAL A 137 -7.26 -1.09 3.76
N SER A 138 -6.77 -2.32 3.95
CA SER A 138 -6.11 -3.09 2.89
C SER A 138 -6.91 -4.34 2.51
N PRO A 139 -7.89 -4.25 1.58
CA PRO A 139 -8.54 -5.39 0.96
C PRO A 139 -7.58 -6.13 0.01
N PHE A 140 -7.60 -7.48 0.06
CA PHE A 140 -6.71 -8.34 -0.69
C PHE A 140 -7.37 -8.86 -1.98
N LEU A 141 -6.91 -8.39 -3.14
CA LEU A 141 -7.47 -8.75 -4.43
C LEU A 141 -7.01 -10.12 -4.92
N GLY A 142 -5.70 -10.34 -4.96
CA GLY A 142 -5.15 -11.55 -5.58
C GLY A 142 -5.55 -12.84 -4.87
N TRP A 143 -5.84 -12.79 -3.55
CA TRP A 143 -6.33 -13.95 -2.82
C TRP A 143 -7.80 -14.22 -3.11
N LYS A 144 -8.62 -13.17 -3.26
CA LYS A 144 -10.03 -13.28 -3.68
C LYS A 144 -10.14 -13.87 -5.10
N GLU A 145 -9.31 -13.39 -6.03
CA GLU A 145 -9.25 -13.93 -7.38
C GLU A 145 -8.85 -15.41 -7.39
N ASN A 146 -7.88 -15.82 -6.57
CA ASN A 146 -7.48 -17.22 -6.44
C ASN A 146 -8.61 -18.12 -5.89
N SER A 147 -9.54 -17.57 -5.12
CA SER A 147 -10.73 -18.28 -4.64
C SER A 147 -11.91 -18.27 -5.61
N GLY A 148 -11.73 -17.69 -6.81
CA GLY A 148 -12.76 -17.61 -7.84
C GLY A 148 -13.78 -16.49 -7.65
N GLU A 149 -13.51 -15.55 -6.74
CA GLU A 149 -14.35 -14.37 -6.55
C GLU A 149 -13.93 -13.23 -7.48
N ASP A 150 -14.85 -12.31 -7.79
CA ASP A 150 -14.55 -11.11 -8.58
C ASP A 150 -13.93 -10.00 -7.70
N PRO A 151 -12.60 -9.78 -7.76
CA PRO A 151 -11.96 -8.76 -6.94
C PRO A 151 -12.36 -7.33 -7.33
N LYS A 152 -12.73 -7.08 -8.59
CA LYS A 152 -13.15 -5.76 -9.05
C LYS A 152 -14.50 -5.36 -8.42
N GLN A 153 -15.46 -6.29 -8.44
CA GLN A 153 -16.77 -6.05 -7.81
C GLN A 153 -16.61 -5.86 -6.30
N TYR A 154 -15.75 -6.66 -5.65
CA TYR A 154 -15.47 -6.55 -4.23
C TYR A 154 -14.95 -5.14 -3.85
N ILE A 155 -14.01 -4.58 -4.62
CA ILE A 155 -13.52 -3.21 -4.38
C ILE A 155 -14.60 -2.17 -4.66
N ALA A 156 -15.35 -2.31 -5.75
CA ALA A 156 -16.44 -1.40 -6.10
C ALA A 156 -17.51 -1.34 -5.00
N ASP A 157 -17.82 -2.47 -4.38
CA ASP A 157 -18.75 -2.54 -3.25
C ASP A 157 -18.23 -1.79 -2.03
N ILE A 158 -16.94 -1.96 -1.67
CA ILE A 158 -16.31 -1.22 -0.55
C ILE A 158 -16.35 0.29 -0.83
N VAL A 159 -15.95 0.73 -2.03
CA VAL A 159 -15.99 2.15 -2.44
C VAL A 159 -17.41 2.70 -2.34
N THR A 160 -18.40 1.95 -2.83
CA THR A 160 -19.81 2.34 -2.77
C THR A 160 -20.28 2.49 -1.32
N MET A 161 -19.99 1.53 -0.47
CA MET A 161 -20.32 1.61 0.97
C MET A 161 -19.67 2.82 1.63
N TYR A 162 -18.40 3.09 1.34
CA TYR A 162 -17.68 4.24 1.91
C TYR A 162 -18.29 5.58 1.48
N LYS A 163 -18.69 5.70 0.21
CA LYS A 163 -19.42 6.88 -0.29
C LYS A 163 -20.77 7.05 0.40
N ASN A 164 -21.55 5.97 0.52
CA ASN A 164 -22.88 6.00 1.13
C ASN A 164 -22.89 6.42 2.59
N PHE A 165 -21.84 6.07 3.34
CA PHE A 165 -21.74 6.33 4.78
C PHE A 165 -20.73 7.42 5.15
N GLY A 166 -20.19 8.14 4.18
CA GLY A 166 -19.29 9.28 4.38
C GLY A 166 -17.93 8.90 4.96
N PHE A 167 -17.45 7.68 4.68
CA PHE A 167 -16.10 7.22 5.00
C PHE A 167 -15.09 7.49 3.87
N TYR A 168 -15.58 7.66 2.63
CA TYR A 168 -14.73 7.95 1.48
C TYR A 168 -13.94 9.24 1.69
N GLY A 169 -12.61 9.17 1.49
CA GLY A 169 -11.69 10.27 1.79
C GLY A 169 -11.32 10.45 3.27
N LYS A 170 -11.87 9.63 4.18
CA LYS A 170 -11.49 9.60 5.61
C LYS A 170 -10.69 8.35 5.95
N THR A 171 -11.13 7.20 5.43
CA THR A 171 -10.37 5.94 5.42
C THR A 171 -10.08 5.60 3.98
N GLU A 172 -8.82 5.61 3.58
CA GLU A 172 -8.41 5.33 2.20
C GLU A 172 -8.27 3.81 1.97
N ILE A 173 -8.70 3.37 0.81
CA ILE A 173 -8.70 1.97 0.39
C ILE A 173 -7.40 1.66 -0.33
N ILE A 174 -6.53 0.81 0.25
CA ILE A 174 -5.32 0.28 -0.36
C ILE A 174 -5.63 -1.10 -0.97
N CYS A 175 -5.77 -1.18 -2.27
CA CYS A 175 -5.87 -2.45 -2.97
C CYS A 175 -4.56 -3.23 -2.85
N ALA A 176 -4.58 -4.35 -2.11
CA ALA A 176 -3.39 -5.15 -1.80
C ALA A 176 -3.36 -6.49 -2.56
N ALA A 177 -2.19 -7.13 -2.59
CA ALA A 177 -1.93 -8.36 -3.33
C ALA A 177 -2.23 -8.24 -4.84
N VAL A 178 -1.96 -7.07 -5.41
CA VAL A 178 -2.09 -6.78 -6.83
C VAL A 178 -0.90 -7.38 -7.58
N ARG A 179 -1.17 -8.10 -8.68
CA ARG A 179 -0.18 -8.91 -9.40
C ARG A 179 -0.02 -8.55 -10.87
N THR A 180 -0.90 -7.71 -11.42
CA THR A 180 -0.90 -7.36 -12.85
C THR A 180 -1.28 -5.90 -13.08
N GLY A 181 -0.80 -5.32 -14.18
CA GLY A 181 -1.20 -3.99 -14.61
C GLY A 181 -2.71 -3.87 -14.92
N LYS A 182 -3.35 -4.99 -15.32
CA LYS A 182 -4.81 -5.01 -15.47
C LYS A 182 -5.51 -4.73 -14.14
N GLN A 183 -5.04 -5.33 -13.04
CA GLN A 183 -5.62 -5.09 -11.72
C GLN A 183 -5.42 -3.63 -11.27
N PHE A 184 -4.35 -2.93 -11.69
CA PHE A 184 -4.22 -1.48 -11.46
C PHE A 184 -5.39 -0.71 -12.07
N VAL A 185 -5.72 -1.03 -13.34
CA VAL A 185 -6.85 -0.40 -14.04
C VAL A 185 -8.17 -0.75 -13.37
N ASP A 186 -8.37 -2.00 -12.98
CA ASP A 186 -9.59 -2.44 -12.31
C ASP A 186 -9.80 -1.71 -10.97
N CYS A 187 -8.73 -1.52 -10.18
CA CYS A 187 -8.77 -0.74 -8.93
C CYS A 187 -9.12 0.73 -9.19
N ALA A 188 -8.50 1.34 -10.20
CA ALA A 188 -8.77 2.74 -10.56
C ALA A 188 -10.21 2.94 -11.01
N VAL A 189 -10.72 2.04 -11.87
CA VAL A 189 -12.11 2.08 -12.35
C VAL A 189 -13.11 1.85 -11.22
N ALA A 190 -12.79 0.98 -10.27
CA ALA A 190 -13.60 0.76 -9.07
C ALA A 190 -13.63 1.99 -8.12
N GLY A 191 -12.67 2.90 -8.24
CA GLY A 191 -12.58 4.12 -7.43
C GLY A 191 -11.81 3.95 -6.13
N ALA A 192 -10.88 2.98 -6.07
CA ALA A 192 -9.97 2.84 -4.93
C ALA A 192 -9.01 4.03 -4.84
N ASP A 193 -8.59 4.36 -3.62
CA ASP A 193 -7.69 5.49 -3.36
C ASP A 193 -6.25 5.16 -3.72
N ILE A 194 -5.81 3.94 -3.41
CA ILE A 194 -4.42 3.49 -3.48
C ILE A 194 -4.36 2.07 -4.07
N VAL A 195 -3.33 1.81 -4.87
CA VAL A 195 -2.93 0.45 -5.24
C VAL A 195 -1.52 0.19 -4.72
N THR A 196 -1.29 -0.99 -4.11
CA THR A 196 0.05 -1.42 -3.71
C THR A 196 0.44 -2.71 -4.43
N ALA A 197 1.64 -2.73 -4.99
CA ALA A 197 2.17 -3.87 -5.74
C ALA A 197 3.69 -3.94 -5.66
N GLY A 198 4.26 -5.11 -5.95
CA GLY A 198 5.70 -5.32 -6.04
C GLY A 198 6.32 -4.59 -7.24
N LEU A 199 7.62 -4.31 -7.17
CA LEU A 199 8.37 -3.57 -8.19
C LEU A 199 8.21 -4.18 -9.62
N GLN A 200 8.20 -5.51 -9.73
CA GLN A 200 8.05 -6.16 -11.03
C GLN A 200 6.70 -5.86 -11.68
N VAL A 201 5.63 -5.78 -10.89
CA VAL A 201 4.29 -5.43 -11.40
C VAL A 201 4.27 -4.01 -11.97
N PHE A 202 4.98 -3.07 -11.34
CA PHE A 202 5.16 -1.73 -11.90
C PHE A 202 5.88 -1.79 -13.23
N LYS A 203 7.02 -2.48 -13.31
CA LYS A 203 7.80 -2.63 -14.56
C LYS A 203 6.97 -3.24 -15.68
N ASP A 204 6.24 -4.32 -15.40
CA ASP A 204 5.40 -5.00 -16.38
C ASP A 204 4.22 -4.14 -16.86
N SER A 205 3.72 -3.24 -16.00
CA SER A 205 2.61 -2.33 -16.33
C SER A 205 2.97 -1.26 -17.36
N PHE A 206 4.26 -0.95 -17.50
CA PHE A 206 4.75 0.01 -18.50
C PHE A 206 5.12 -0.64 -19.84
N TYR A 207 5.27 -1.96 -19.88
CA TYR A 207 5.64 -2.64 -21.12
C TYR A 207 4.43 -2.80 -22.04
N HIS A 208 4.58 -2.31 -23.29
CA HIS A 208 3.60 -2.53 -24.34
C HIS A 208 4.29 -2.66 -25.71
N PRO A 209 4.02 -3.72 -26.51
CA PRO A 209 4.68 -3.94 -27.80
C PRO A 209 4.52 -2.77 -28.80
N PHE A 210 3.39 -2.08 -28.76
CA PHE A 210 3.16 -0.92 -29.62
C PHE A 210 3.97 0.31 -29.21
N THR A 211 4.40 0.42 -27.97
CA THR A 211 5.34 1.47 -27.55
C THR A 211 6.69 1.27 -28.24
N ASP A 212 7.22 0.05 -28.23
CA ASP A 212 8.49 -0.28 -28.89
C ASP A 212 8.39 -0.08 -30.41
N TYR A 213 7.29 -0.55 -31.00
CA TYR A 213 7.03 -0.35 -32.43
C TYR A 213 6.92 1.13 -32.81
N GLY A 214 6.20 1.91 -32.03
CA GLY A 214 6.05 3.35 -32.24
C GLY A 214 7.38 4.09 -32.11
N LEU A 215 8.16 3.74 -31.06
CA LEU A 215 9.48 4.31 -30.85
C LEU A 215 10.41 4.05 -32.00
N ALA A 216 10.49 2.82 -32.52
CA ALA A 216 11.31 2.49 -33.69
C ALA A 216 10.90 3.30 -34.93
N LYS A 217 9.61 3.50 -35.17
CA LYS A 217 9.12 4.37 -36.26
C LYS A 217 9.52 5.83 -36.08
N PHE A 218 9.42 6.36 -34.88
CA PHE A 218 9.76 7.75 -34.61
C PHE A 218 11.27 7.98 -34.71
N GLN A 219 12.10 7.04 -34.26
CA GLN A 219 13.55 7.08 -34.45
C GLN A 219 13.90 7.12 -35.93
N ALA A 220 13.34 6.23 -36.74
CA ALA A 220 13.59 6.21 -38.20
C ALA A 220 13.10 7.48 -38.92
N ALA A 221 12.09 8.17 -38.41
CA ALA A 221 11.66 9.47 -38.92
C ALA A 221 12.62 10.59 -38.47
N TRP A 222 13.03 10.56 -37.20
CA TRP A 222 13.98 11.54 -36.63
C TRP A 222 15.32 11.55 -37.40
N ASP A 223 15.85 10.37 -37.75
CA ASP A 223 17.09 10.24 -38.51
C ASP A 223 17.06 10.92 -39.90
N LYS A 224 15.86 11.21 -40.40
CA LYS A 224 15.62 11.93 -41.66
C LYS A 224 15.23 13.39 -41.45
N THR A 225 15.13 13.85 -40.22
CA THR A 225 14.76 15.22 -39.90
C THR A 225 15.97 16.14 -40.04
N ILE A 226 15.77 17.29 -40.71
CA ILE A 226 16.81 18.35 -40.79
C ILE A 226 16.76 19.07 -39.41
N THR A 227 17.88 19.01 -38.68
CA THR A 227 17.97 19.56 -37.32
C THR A 227 18.75 20.87 -37.24
N GLU A 228 19.35 21.35 -38.40
CA GLU A 228 20.10 22.62 -38.53
C GLU A 228 19.65 23.41 -39.77
#